data_c51dbb60c5a8ab0cb212965a4f0e7a04
#
_entry.id   c51dbb60c5a8ab0cb212965a4f0e7a04
#
_cell.length_a   1.000
_cell.length_b   1.000
_cell.length_c   1.000
_cell.angle_alpha   90.00
_cell.angle_beta   90.00
_cell.angle_gamma   90.00
#
_symmetry.space_group_name_H-M   'P 1'
#
loop_
_entity.id
_entity.type
_entity.pdbx_description
1 polymer ?
#
loop_
_entity_poly.entity_id
_entity_poly.type
_entity_poly.pdbx_seq_one_letter_code
_entity_poly.pdbx_strand_id
1 'polypeptide(L)'
;DTVYLVDAYYGCVLVANDAMIRNSNMIGYTDAELSRVRLVRNGKDVLDVTRNNTDMWESTVKDGVLGKLYVDTTKVRTITSLLTRLQAEEFVTFKIENKSDYGFDKPYAELYVYTKDGDCTHLMFSYYGDNADMYTHVLDVDTGVVGTYYTYDVDFIEKDMSAVLYPTFN
;
A
#
# COMPACT_ATOMS: atom_id res chain seq x y z
N ASP A 1 -37.20 -2.55 -27.77
CA ASP A 1 -36.12 -3.12 -26.95
C ASP A 1 -35.71 -4.46 -27.57
N THR A 2 -34.44 -4.55 -27.94
CA THR A 2 -33.90 -5.78 -28.54
C THR A 2 -33.23 -6.60 -27.45
N VAL A 3 -33.65 -7.84 -27.25
CA VAL A 3 -33.04 -8.78 -26.30
C VAL A 3 -32.10 -9.69 -27.08
N TYR A 4 -30.86 -9.79 -26.66
CA TYR A 4 -29.87 -10.67 -27.23
C TYR A 4 -29.70 -11.90 -26.35
N LEU A 5 -29.74 -13.10 -26.98
CA LEU A 5 -29.31 -14.32 -26.32
C LEU A 5 -27.80 -14.44 -26.45
N VAL A 6 -27.11 -14.56 -25.34
CA VAL A 6 -25.68 -14.82 -25.27
C VAL A 6 -25.43 -16.21 -24.67
N ASP A 7 -24.36 -16.86 -25.08
CA ASP A 7 -23.90 -18.10 -24.48
C ASP A 7 -23.70 -17.93 -22.97
N ALA A 8 -23.99 -18.97 -22.18
CA ALA A 8 -23.90 -18.94 -20.73
C ALA A 8 -22.49 -18.56 -20.24
N TYR A 9 -21.45 -18.95 -20.98
CA TYR A 9 -20.06 -18.55 -20.67
C TYR A 9 -19.86 -17.03 -20.78
N TYR A 10 -20.33 -16.42 -21.88
CA TYR A 10 -20.29 -14.97 -22.05
C TYR A 10 -21.25 -14.24 -21.11
N GLY A 11 -22.38 -14.86 -20.79
CA GLY A 11 -23.33 -14.35 -19.81
C GLY A 11 -22.69 -14.23 -18.43
N CYS A 12 -21.91 -15.22 -17.99
CA CYS A 12 -21.15 -15.15 -16.73
C CYS A 12 -20.15 -13.99 -16.70
N VAL A 13 -19.48 -13.72 -17.81
CA VAL A 13 -18.54 -12.59 -17.91
C VAL A 13 -19.27 -11.24 -17.87
N LEU A 14 -20.45 -11.15 -18.51
CA LEU A 14 -21.25 -9.92 -18.54
C LEU A 14 -21.92 -9.58 -17.19
N VAL A 15 -22.17 -10.58 -16.34
CA VAL A 15 -22.67 -10.39 -14.96
C VAL A 15 -21.55 -10.47 -13.93
N ALA A 16 -20.27 -10.51 -14.39
CA ALA A 16 -19.14 -10.38 -13.50
C ALA A 16 -19.31 -9.12 -12.66
N ASN A 17 -19.17 -9.27 -11.36
CA ASN A 17 -19.21 -8.11 -10.48
C ASN A 17 -17.93 -7.25 -10.67
N ASP A 18 -17.96 -6.01 -10.20
CA ASP A 18 -16.84 -5.09 -10.34
C ASP A 18 -15.51 -5.68 -9.85
N ALA A 19 -15.54 -6.58 -8.86
CA ALA A 19 -14.36 -7.24 -8.33
C ALA A 19 -13.61 -8.09 -9.38
N MET A 20 -14.35 -8.72 -10.33
CA MET A 20 -13.74 -9.59 -11.34
C MET A 20 -13.04 -8.83 -12.47
N ILE A 21 -13.37 -7.56 -12.67
CA ILE A 21 -12.84 -6.71 -13.75
C ILE A 21 -11.89 -5.62 -13.26
N ARG A 22 -11.80 -5.39 -11.95
CA ARG A 22 -10.85 -4.42 -11.38
C ARG A 22 -9.46 -5.03 -11.26
N ASN A 23 -8.46 -4.18 -11.45
CA ASN A 23 -7.09 -4.52 -11.09
C ASN A 23 -7.01 -4.70 -9.56
N SER A 24 -6.57 -5.86 -9.12
CA SER A 24 -6.39 -6.18 -7.70
C SER A 24 -5.22 -5.41 -7.05
N ASN A 25 -4.34 -4.80 -7.86
CA ASN A 25 -3.26 -3.94 -7.37
C ASN A 25 -3.78 -2.53 -7.12
N MET A 26 -3.89 -2.14 -5.85
CA MET A 26 -4.36 -0.81 -5.45
C MET A 26 -3.35 0.31 -5.72
N ILE A 27 -2.05 0.00 -5.86
CA ILE A 27 -1.02 1.01 -6.10
C ILE A 27 -0.98 1.40 -7.58
N GLY A 28 -1.08 0.42 -8.48
CA GLY A 28 -1.21 0.65 -9.93
C GLY A 28 0.03 1.19 -10.65
N TYR A 29 1.16 1.41 -9.95
CA TYR A 29 2.39 1.96 -10.50
C TYR A 29 3.51 0.92 -10.54
N THR A 30 4.48 1.14 -11.40
CA THR A 30 5.74 0.37 -11.45
C THR A 30 6.78 0.98 -10.50
N ASP A 31 7.79 0.19 -10.09
CA ASP A 31 8.89 0.70 -9.26
C ASP A 31 9.60 1.91 -9.89
N ALA A 32 9.74 1.93 -11.21
CA ALA A 32 10.40 3.02 -11.93
C ALA A 32 9.64 4.36 -11.86
N GLU A 33 8.34 4.32 -11.66
CA GLU A 33 7.48 5.51 -11.55
C GLU A 33 7.49 6.09 -10.13
N LEU A 34 7.87 5.31 -9.13
CA LEU A 34 7.86 5.77 -7.74
C LEU A 34 8.95 6.81 -7.46
N SER A 35 8.59 7.87 -6.76
CA SER A 35 9.49 8.96 -6.34
C SER A 35 9.64 9.07 -4.82
N ARG A 36 8.62 8.68 -4.03
CA ARG A 36 8.65 8.75 -2.56
C ARG A 36 7.75 7.67 -1.97
N VAL A 37 8.21 7.11 -0.86
CA VAL A 37 7.41 6.20 -0.01
C VAL A 37 7.47 6.70 1.42
N ARG A 38 6.31 6.89 2.05
CA ARG A 38 6.16 7.34 3.42
C ARG A 38 5.26 6.40 4.19
N LEU A 39 5.73 5.90 5.33
CA LEU A 39 4.98 5.08 6.27
C LEU A 39 4.78 5.82 7.58
N VAL A 40 3.54 5.93 8.02
CA VAL A 40 3.15 6.53 9.29
C VAL A 40 2.58 5.45 10.20
N ARG A 41 3.01 5.44 11.48
CA ARG A 41 2.42 4.62 12.54
C ARG A 41 2.19 5.47 13.78
N ASN A 42 1.01 5.35 14.37
CA ASN A 42 0.65 6.13 15.56
C ASN A 42 0.94 7.63 15.38
N GLY A 43 0.67 8.18 14.19
CA GLY A 43 0.89 9.58 13.85
C GLY A 43 2.36 10.01 13.71
N LYS A 44 3.30 9.06 13.64
CA LYS A 44 4.73 9.33 13.48
C LYS A 44 5.25 8.73 12.18
N ASP A 45 6.12 9.45 11.49
CA ASP A 45 6.84 8.93 10.33
C ASP A 45 7.83 7.86 10.81
N VAL A 46 7.61 6.61 10.37
CA VAL A 46 8.51 5.47 10.58
C VAL A 46 9.50 5.37 9.43
N LEU A 47 9.03 5.63 8.23
CA LEU A 47 9.80 5.70 7.01
C LEU A 47 9.33 6.90 6.19
N ASP A 48 10.27 7.67 5.66
CA ASP A 48 10.02 8.66 4.62
C ASP A 48 11.27 8.74 3.76
N VAL A 49 11.19 8.16 2.58
CA VAL A 49 12.29 8.08 1.63
C VAL A 49 11.87 8.66 0.29
N THR A 50 12.75 9.44 -0.30
CA THR A 50 12.57 10.06 -1.62
C THR A 50 13.66 9.59 -2.58
N ARG A 51 13.31 9.46 -3.85
CA ARG A 51 14.26 9.15 -4.91
C ARG A 51 14.82 10.46 -5.48
N ASN A 52 16.13 10.61 -5.47
CA ASN A 52 16.80 11.79 -6.01
C ASN A 52 17.02 11.71 -7.52
N ASN A 53 17.58 12.76 -8.12
CA ASN A 53 17.83 12.85 -9.56
C ASN A 53 18.85 11.82 -10.10
N THR A 54 19.58 11.15 -9.23
CA THR A 54 20.52 10.06 -9.59
C THR A 54 19.93 8.68 -9.34
N ASP A 55 18.61 8.60 -9.17
CA ASP A 55 17.86 7.37 -8.91
C ASP A 55 18.23 6.64 -7.60
N MET A 56 18.81 7.40 -6.65
CA MET A 56 19.14 6.90 -5.32
C MET A 56 18.07 7.33 -4.30
N TRP A 57 17.79 6.45 -3.34
CA TRP A 57 16.86 6.73 -2.27
C TRP A 57 17.55 7.46 -1.11
N GLU A 58 16.90 8.50 -0.60
CA GLU A 58 17.36 9.32 0.52
C GLU A 58 16.26 9.42 1.58
N SER A 59 16.64 9.40 2.87
CA SER A 59 15.69 9.56 3.96
C SER A 59 15.47 11.03 4.28
N THR A 60 14.20 11.39 4.50
CA THR A 60 13.80 12.67 5.09
C THR A 60 13.59 12.57 6.60
N VAL A 61 13.45 11.35 7.15
CA VAL A 61 13.37 11.13 8.60
C VAL A 61 14.73 11.43 9.23
N LYS A 62 14.70 12.21 10.29
CA LYS A 62 15.89 12.53 11.09
C LYS A 62 15.75 11.93 12.47
N ASP A 63 16.77 11.20 12.92
CA ASP A 63 16.92 10.89 14.33
C ASP A 63 17.31 12.18 15.06
N GLY A 64 16.53 12.57 16.05
CA GLY A 64 16.79 13.77 16.85
C GLY A 64 18.08 13.71 17.67
N VAL A 65 18.63 12.51 17.87
CA VAL A 65 19.86 12.26 18.65
C VAL A 65 21.08 12.08 17.73
N LEU A 66 20.91 11.33 16.64
CA LEU A 66 22.01 10.87 15.76
C LEU A 66 22.10 11.67 14.44
N GLY A 67 21.14 12.53 14.14
CA GLY A 67 21.15 13.37 12.93
C GLY A 67 20.65 12.66 11.69
N LYS A 68 21.46 12.59 10.63
CA LYS A 68 21.05 12.02 9.35
C LYS A 68 21.05 10.48 9.42
N LEU A 69 19.99 9.87 8.91
CA LEU A 69 19.90 8.43 8.76
C LEU A 69 20.36 8.01 7.36
N TYR A 70 21.07 6.89 7.28
CA TYR A 70 21.40 6.25 6.01
C TYR A 70 20.27 5.37 5.55
N VAL A 71 20.06 5.36 4.25
CA VAL A 71 19.07 4.51 3.59
C VAL A 71 19.76 3.33 2.92
N ASP A 72 19.33 2.13 3.26
CA ASP A 72 19.69 0.95 2.50
C ASP A 72 18.85 0.91 1.21
N THR A 73 19.44 1.42 0.14
CA THR A 73 18.77 1.49 -1.18
C THR A 73 18.33 0.11 -1.68
N THR A 74 19.05 -0.96 -1.35
CA THR A 74 18.68 -2.31 -1.76
C THR A 74 17.39 -2.75 -1.08
N LYS A 75 17.25 -2.48 0.21
CA LYS A 75 16.03 -2.76 0.96
C LYS A 75 14.86 -1.91 0.48
N VAL A 76 15.07 -0.63 0.20
CA VAL A 76 14.00 0.22 -0.38
C VAL A 76 13.51 -0.36 -1.69
N ARG A 77 14.41 -0.78 -2.60
CA ARG A 77 14.02 -1.41 -3.86
C ARG A 77 13.25 -2.72 -3.66
N THR A 78 13.59 -3.51 -2.66
CA THR A 78 12.81 -4.71 -2.30
C THR A 78 11.40 -4.32 -1.87
N ILE A 79 11.28 -3.33 -0.98
CA ILE A 79 9.98 -2.83 -0.50
C ILE A 79 9.14 -2.27 -1.65
N THR A 80 9.69 -1.41 -2.50
CA THR A 80 8.95 -0.84 -3.63
C THR A 80 8.52 -1.92 -4.62
N SER A 81 9.34 -2.95 -4.83
CA SER A 81 8.96 -4.11 -5.64
C SER A 81 7.84 -4.94 -5.02
N LEU A 82 7.77 -5.08 -3.69
CA LEU A 82 6.67 -5.74 -3.00
C LEU A 82 5.39 -4.89 -3.09
N LEU A 83 5.49 -3.58 -2.84
CA LEU A 83 4.37 -2.65 -2.94
C LEU A 83 3.71 -2.68 -4.32
N THR A 84 4.50 -2.64 -5.39
CA THR A 84 3.98 -2.62 -6.76
C THR A 84 3.38 -3.95 -7.21
N ARG A 85 3.57 -5.02 -6.45
CA ARG A 85 2.98 -6.35 -6.70
C ARG A 85 1.87 -6.71 -5.72
N LEU A 86 1.61 -5.85 -4.72
CA LEU A 86 0.61 -6.12 -3.70
C LEU A 86 -0.77 -6.20 -4.33
N GLN A 87 -1.42 -7.35 -4.20
CA GLN A 87 -2.72 -7.63 -4.79
C GLN A 87 -3.73 -7.98 -3.71
N ALA A 88 -4.93 -7.40 -3.83
CA ALA A 88 -6.04 -7.78 -2.98
C ALA A 88 -6.53 -9.19 -3.34
N GLU A 89 -6.80 -10.01 -2.33
CA GLU A 89 -7.45 -11.32 -2.50
C GLU A 89 -8.89 -11.17 -2.94
N GLU A 90 -9.57 -10.20 -2.32
CA GLU A 90 -10.92 -9.81 -2.72
C GLU A 90 -11.18 -8.33 -2.40
N PHE A 91 -12.16 -7.74 -3.06
CA PHE A 91 -12.69 -6.43 -2.72
C PHE A 91 -13.92 -6.58 -1.82
N VAL A 92 -13.86 -5.97 -0.64
CA VAL A 92 -14.94 -6.00 0.37
C VAL A 92 -16.00 -4.96 0.03
N THR A 93 -15.57 -3.76 -0.33
CA THR A 93 -16.45 -2.69 -0.79
C THR A 93 -15.72 -1.76 -1.74
N PHE A 94 -16.46 -1.17 -2.68
CA PHE A 94 -15.95 -0.17 -3.63
C PHE A 94 -16.18 1.26 -3.17
N LYS A 95 -16.91 1.44 -2.06
CA LYS A 95 -17.15 2.73 -1.44
C LYS A 95 -17.41 2.51 0.03
N ILE A 96 -16.43 2.84 0.85
CA ILE A 96 -16.57 2.77 2.30
C ILE A 96 -17.53 3.85 2.80
N GLU A 97 -18.51 3.46 3.62
CA GLU A 97 -19.44 4.39 4.28
C GLU A 97 -18.95 4.77 5.67
N ASN A 98 -18.43 3.81 6.41
CA ASN A 98 -17.96 4.00 7.77
C ASN A 98 -16.62 3.30 8.00
N LYS A 99 -15.59 4.08 8.31
CA LYS A 99 -14.22 3.57 8.53
C LYS A 99 -14.09 2.64 9.73
N SER A 100 -14.94 2.82 10.77
CA SER A 100 -14.88 1.99 11.98
C SER A 100 -15.30 0.55 11.74
N ASP A 101 -16.14 0.28 10.73
CA ASP A 101 -16.62 -1.08 10.42
C ASP A 101 -15.49 -2.01 9.97
N TYR A 102 -14.37 -1.43 9.53
CA TYR A 102 -13.18 -2.13 9.05
C TYR A 102 -11.92 -1.83 9.86
N GLY A 103 -12.05 -1.12 11.00
CA GLY A 103 -10.93 -0.79 11.88
C GLY A 103 -10.06 0.40 11.45
N PHE A 104 -10.52 1.22 10.49
CA PHE A 104 -9.75 2.37 10.00
C PHE A 104 -9.95 3.67 10.80
N ASP A 105 -10.70 3.66 11.89
CA ASP A 105 -10.74 4.75 12.88
C ASP A 105 -9.43 4.87 13.68
N LYS A 106 -8.73 3.76 13.81
CA LYS A 106 -7.38 3.67 14.38
C LYS A 106 -6.51 2.75 13.54
N PRO A 107 -6.08 3.18 12.35
CA PRO A 107 -5.32 2.34 11.45
C PRO A 107 -4.00 1.94 12.10
N TYR A 108 -3.59 0.70 11.86
CA TYR A 108 -2.28 0.21 12.27
C TYR A 108 -1.15 0.98 11.61
N ALA A 109 -1.30 1.24 10.32
CA ALA A 109 -0.35 2.01 9.54
C ALA A 109 -1.06 2.78 8.41
N GLU A 110 -0.44 3.87 8.00
CA GLU A 110 -0.80 4.63 6.80
C GLU A 110 0.41 4.66 5.87
N LEU A 111 0.19 4.32 4.62
CA LEU A 111 1.21 4.28 3.59
C LEU A 111 0.88 5.27 2.49
N TYR A 112 1.83 6.12 2.16
CA TYR A 112 1.75 7.06 1.06
C TYR A 112 2.79 6.71 0.02
N VAL A 113 2.36 6.50 -1.21
CA VAL A 113 3.19 6.15 -2.35
C VAL A 113 3.04 7.23 -3.41
N TYR A 114 4.13 7.93 -3.71
CA TYR A 114 4.14 9.02 -4.67
C TYR A 114 4.86 8.62 -5.95
N THR A 115 4.36 9.11 -7.08
CA THR A 115 4.99 8.97 -8.38
C THR A 115 5.86 10.16 -8.74
N LYS A 116 6.67 10.01 -9.78
CA LYS A 116 7.47 11.09 -10.38
C LYS A 116 6.59 12.19 -11.01
N ASP A 117 5.39 11.84 -11.44
CA ASP A 117 4.41 12.76 -12.06
C ASP A 117 3.58 13.52 -11.02
N GLY A 118 3.73 13.18 -9.73
CA GLY A 118 3.09 13.88 -8.62
C GLY A 118 1.81 13.22 -8.12
N ASP A 119 1.40 12.08 -8.68
CA ASP A 119 0.30 11.31 -8.14
C ASP A 119 0.66 10.72 -6.78
N CYS A 120 -0.35 10.50 -5.93
CA CYS A 120 -0.18 9.90 -4.63
C CYS A 120 -1.30 8.88 -4.38
N THR A 121 -0.94 7.67 -3.99
CA THR A 121 -1.87 6.69 -3.43
C THR A 121 -1.72 6.68 -1.92
N HIS A 122 -2.83 6.84 -1.20
CA HIS A 122 -2.88 6.77 0.27
C HIS A 122 -3.62 5.52 0.72
N LEU A 123 -2.90 4.58 1.31
CA LEU A 123 -3.45 3.33 1.85
C LEU A 123 -3.48 3.35 3.37
N MET A 124 -4.58 2.89 3.97
CA MET A 124 -4.69 2.60 5.41
C MET A 124 -4.79 1.10 5.62
N PHE A 125 -4.03 0.60 6.58
CA PHE A 125 -4.06 -0.81 7.03
C PHE A 125 -4.79 -0.89 8.37
N SER A 126 -5.84 -1.72 8.44
CA SER A 126 -6.72 -1.75 9.61
C SER A 126 -6.03 -2.33 10.82
N TYR A 127 -5.38 -3.48 10.68
CA TYR A 127 -4.79 -4.21 11.77
C TYR A 127 -3.67 -5.13 11.32
N TYR A 128 -2.67 -5.33 12.21
CA TYR A 128 -1.57 -6.24 12.04
C TYR A 128 -1.06 -6.69 13.42
N GLY A 129 -0.65 -7.94 13.59
CA GLY A 129 -0.05 -8.45 14.82
C GLY A 129 -0.76 -9.69 15.37
N ASP A 130 -0.53 -10.03 16.66
CA ASP A 130 -0.93 -11.29 17.31
C ASP A 130 -2.45 -11.56 17.32
N ASN A 131 -3.26 -10.55 17.07
CA ASN A 131 -4.71 -10.70 16.93
C ASN A 131 -5.19 -10.50 15.50
N ALA A 132 -4.28 -10.37 14.53
CA ALA A 132 -4.68 -10.32 13.12
C ALA A 132 -5.06 -11.73 12.71
N ASP A 133 -6.26 -11.88 12.18
CA ASP A 133 -6.64 -13.05 11.41
C ASP A 133 -5.66 -13.24 10.23
N MET A 134 -5.85 -14.30 9.45
CA MET A 134 -5.07 -14.55 8.26
C MET A 134 -5.09 -13.37 7.27
N TYR A 135 -6.07 -12.47 7.39
CA TYR A 135 -6.32 -11.34 6.51
C TYR A 135 -6.29 -10.01 7.25
N THR A 136 -5.87 -8.97 6.55
CA THR A 136 -6.01 -7.57 6.95
C THR A 136 -6.80 -6.79 5.90
N HIS A 137 -7.55 -5.78 6.33
CA HIS A 137 -8.20 -4.87 5.41
C HIS A 137 -7.25 -3.72 5.02
N VAL A 138 -7.29 -3.35 3.75
CA VAL A 138 -6.57 -2.18 3.25
C VAL A 138 -7.58 -1.28 2.53
N LEU A 139 -7.60 -0.02 2.94
CA LEU A 139 -8.41 1.03 2.35
C LEU A 139 -7.54 1.90 1.44
N ASP A 140 -7.93 2.04 0.20
CA ASP A 140 -7.51 3.17 -0.62
C ASP A 140 -8.38 4.38 -0.23
N VAL A 141 -7.75 5.38 0.39
CA VAL A 141 -8.44 6.53 0.98
C VAL A 141 -9.06 7.43 -0.08
N ASP A 142 -8.43 7.53 -1.24
CA ASP A 142 -8.85 8.43 -2.31
C ASP A 142 -10.07 7.89 -3.06
N THR A 143 -10.12 6.57 -3.26
CA THR A 143 -11.24 5.91 -3.97
C THR A 143 -12.32 5.40 -3.04
N GLY A 144 -12.00 5.16 -1.77
CA GLY A 144 -12.89 4.54 -0.80
C GLY A 144 -13.04 3.03 -0.95
N VAL A 145 -12.18 2.41 -1.75
CA VAL A 145 -12.16 0.95 -1.98
C VAL A 145 -11.49 0.25 -0.81
N VAL A 146 -12.10 -0.83 -0.33
CA VAL A 146 -11.53 -1.71 0.68
C VAL A 146 -11.30 -3.09 0.09
N GLY A 147 -10.07 -3.58 0.18
CA GLY A 147 -9.69 -4.95 -0.15
C GLY A 147 -9.17 -5.71 1.05
N THR A 148 -9.22 -7.04 0.99
CA THR A 148 -8.54 -7.94 1.91
C THR A 148 -7.23 -8.40 1.32
N TYR A 149 -6.22 -8.50 2.18
CA TYR A 149 -4.88 -8.98 1.87
C TYR A 149 -4.47 -10.05 2.86
N TYR A 150 -3.73 -11.05 2.43
CA TYR A 150 -3.09 -11.94 3.39
C TYR A 150 -2.13 -11.15 4.28
N THR A 151 -2.19 -11.41 5.58
CA THR A 151 -1.34 -10.70 6.55
C THR A 151 0.15 -10.85 6.23
N TYR A 152 0.57 -12.01 5.72
CA TYR A 152 1.98 -12.25 5.34
C TYR A 152 2.42 -11.43 4.11
N ASP A 153 1.50 -11.03 3.21
CA ASP A 153 1.84 -10.20 2.05
C ASP A 153 2.13 -8.74 2.43
N VAL A 154 1.64 -8.31 3.59
CA VAL A 154 1.89 -6.97 4.14
C VAL A 154 2.92 -6.94 5.27
N ASP A 155 3.53 -8.06 5.59
CA ASP A 155 4.55 -8.23 6.64
C ASP A 155 5.75 -7.28 6.51
N PHE A 156 6.09 -6.91 5.26
CA PHE A 156 7.18 -5.99 4.98
C PHE A 156 6.99 -4.60 5.62
N ILE A 157 5.74 -4.20 5.88
CA ILE A 157 5.39 -2.94 6.57
C ILE A 157 5.93 -2.95 8.01
N GLU A 158 5.90 -4.10 8.66
CA GLU A 158 6.42 -4.28 10.01
C GLU A 158 7.93 -4.53 10.02
N LYS A 159 8.35 -5.57 9.28
CA LYS A 159 9.69 -6.15 9.40
C LYS A 159 10.74 -5.42 8.59
N ASP A 160 10.40 -5.03 7.36
CA ASP A 160 11.39 -4.54 6.42
C ASP A 160 11.49 -3.02 6.39
N MET A 161 10.37 -2.30 6.53
CA MET A 161 10.39 -0.84 6.48
C MET A 161 11.12 -0.22 7.66
N SER A 162 11.03 -0.80 8.86
CA SER A 162 11.78 -0.33 10.04
C SER A 162 13.29 -0.58 9.93
N ALA A 163 13.71 -1.56 9.13
CA ALA A 163 15.10 -1.95 8.94
C ALA A 163 15.82 -1.20 7.80
N VAL A 164 15.12 -0.34 7.08
CA VAL A 164 15.69 0.42 5.94
C VAL A 164 16.63 1.54 6.41
N LEU A 165 16.35 2.14 7.57
CA LEU A 165 17.08 3.29 8.08
C LEU A 165 18.14 2.85 9.08
N TYR A 166 19.37 3.28 8.87
CA TYR A 166 20.47 3.08 9.80
C TYR A 166 20.96 4.41 10.36
N PRO A 167 21.29 4.47 11.66
CA PRO A 167 21.97 5.64 12.19
C PRO A 167 23.37 5.80 11.57
N THR A 168 23.74 7.02 11.20
CA THR A 168 25.10 7.34 10.78
C THR A 168 25.96 7.50 12.02
N PHE A 169 26.93 6.63 12.19
CA PHE A 169 28.01 6.86 13.14
C PHE A 169 29.03 7.79 12.44
N ASN A 170 29.13 9.03 12.91
CA ASN A 170 30.20 9.95 12.55
C ASN A 170 31.42 9.70 13.44
#